data_cd376144284c5d80fdb60a091a6b3696
#
_entry.id   cd376144284c5d80fdb60a091a6b3696
#
_cell.length_a   1.000
_cell.length_b   1.000
_cell.length_c   1.000
_cell.angle_alpha   90.00
_cell.angle_beta   90.00
_cell.angle_gamma   90.00
#
_symmetry.space_group_name_H-M   'P 1'
#
loop_
_entity.id
_entity.type
_entity.pdbx_description
1 polymer ?
#
loop_
_entity_poly.entity_id
_entity_poly.type
_entity_poly.pdbx_seq_one_letter_code
_entity_poly.pdbx_strand_id
1 'polypeptide(L)'
;MNCMAQSIDQTRRYAYAHHIQRLMVLGNFALLAGLAPHQVNEWYLVVYADAYEWVELPNVSGMVLFADGGYLASKPYAAGGAYINRMSNYCGNCRYKVAKKTGEGACPFNYLYWDFLIRNRDRLGGNARLGMMYKSLDRMAVER
;
A
#
# COMPACT_ATOMS: atom_id res chain seq x y z
N MET A 1 8.96 -4.73 -9.21
CA MET A 1 8.17 -3.52 -9.51
C MET A 1 9.10 -2.32 -9.47
N ASN A 2 9.06 -1.46 -10.50
CA ASN A 2 10.00 -0.33 -10.60
C ASN A 2 9.82 0.68 -9.44
N CYS A 3 8.59 0.96 -9.02
CA CYS A 3 8.31 1.83 -7.87
C CYS A 3 8.99 1.34 -6.58
N MET A 4 8.90 0.05 -6.28
CA MET A 4 9.57 -0.55 -5.13
C MET A 4 11.09 -0.47 -5.25
N ALA A 5 11.64 -0.86 -6.41
CA ALA A 5 13.08 -0.85 -6.64
C ALA A 5 13.69 0.55 -6.46
N GLN A 6 13.07 1.57 -7.06
CA GLN A 6 13.55 2.95 -6.94
C GLN A 6 13.40 3.51 -5.53
N SER A 7 12.27 3.23 -4.83
CA SER A 7 12.07 3.71 -3.46
C SER A 7 13.07 3.07 -2.49
N ILE A 8 13.34 1.77 -2.63
CA ILE A 8 14.33 1.06 -1.80
C ILE A 8 15.75 1.54 -2.12
N ASP A 9 16.09 1.70 -3.39
CA ASP A 9 17.44 2.16 -3.78
C ASP A 9 17.71 3.59 -3.27
N GLN A 10 16.73 4.47 -3.36
CA GLN A 10 16.84 5.82 -2.79
C GLN A 10 17.00 5.78 -1.27
N THR A 11 16.21 4.97 -0.57
CA THR A 11 16.33 4.76 0.89
C THR A 11 17.74 4.29 1.25
N ARG A 12 18.25 3.29 0.53
CA ARG A 12 19.58 2.72 0.76
C ARG A 12 20.71 3.72 0.55
N ARG A 13 20.60 4.58 -0.46
CA ARG A 13 21.66 5.55 -0.82
C ARG A 13 21.69 6.78 0.08
N TYR A 14 20.51 7.25 0.49
CA TYR A 14 20.37 8.56 1.10
C TYR A 14 19.81 8.51 2.53
N ALA A 15 19.46 7.34 3.04
CA ALA A 15 18.68 7.18 4.28
C ALA A 15 17.43 8.07 4.29
N TYR A 16 16.86 8.33 3.12
CA TYR A 16 15.74 9.23 2.89
C TYR A 16 14.89 8.78 1.71
N ALA A 17 13.59 8.90 1.87
CA ALA A 17 12.61 8.87 0.79
C ALA A 17 11.50 9.89 1.11
N HIS A 18 10.89 10.50 0.11
CA HIS A 18 9.82 11.46 0.37
C HIS A 18 8.52 10.74 0.76
N HIS A 19 7.55 11.50 1.26
CA HIS A 19 6.29 11.01 1.82
C HIS A 19 5.57 9.98 0.92
N ILE A 20 5.43 10.25 -0.38
CA ILE A 20 4.74 9.34 -1.30
C ILE A 20 5.49 8.00 -1.42
N GLN A 21 6.81 8.01 -1.46
CA GLN A 21 7.60 6.79 -1.51
C GLN A 21 7.45 5.98 -0.21
N ARG A 22 7.53 6.64 0.94
CA ARG A 22 7.41 5.97 2.23
C ARG A 22 6.01 5.41 2.44
N LEU A 23 4.98 6.23 2.32
CA LEU A 23 3.62 5.83 2.68
C LEU A 23 2.89 5.12 1.54
N MET A 24 2.92 5.67 0.34
CA MET A 24 2.07 5.18 -0.74
C MET A 24 2.73 4.13 -1.65
N VAL A 25 4.03 3.90 -1.50
CA VAL A 25 4.72 2.80 -2.19
C VAL A 25 5.12 1.73 -1.18
N LEU A 26 6.06 2.04 -0.27
CA LEU A 26 6.59 1.05 0.68
C LEU A 26 5.57 0.66 1.75
N GLY A 27 4.94 1.63 2.39
CA GLY A 27 3.92 1.40 3.43
C GLY A 27 2.67 0.73 2.86
N ASN A 28 2.20 1.17 1.69
CA ASN A 28 1.11 0.50 0.98
C ASN A 28 1.44 -0.96 0.65
N PHE A 29 2.66 -1.23 0.19
CA PHE A 29 3.11 -2.60 -0.03
C PHE A 29 3.07 -3.41 1.28
N ALA A 30 3.59 -2.85 2.36
CA ALA A 30 3.61 -3.51 3.68
C ALA A 30 2.19 -3.86 4.16
N LEU A 31 1.25 -2.92 4.06
CA LEU A 31 -0.17 -3.13 4.37
C LEU A 31 -0.78 -4.25 3.53
N LEU A 32 -0.64 -4.16 2.21
CA LEU A 32 -1.25 -5.10 1.28
C LEU A 32 -0.65 -6.51 1.39
N ALA A 33 0.66 -6.61 1.64
CA ALA A 33 1.35 -7.87 1.86
C ALA A 33 1.11 -8.47 3.25
N GLY A 34 0.54 -7.70 4.18
CA GLY A 34 0.24 -8.16 5.53
C GLY A 34 1.49 -8.28 6.41
N LEU A 35 2.48 -7.40 6.24
CA LEU A 35 3.65 -7.35 7.08
C LEU A 35 3.29 -6.90 8.50
N ALA A 36 3.98 -7.45 9.50
CA ALA A 36 3.72 -7.12 10.90
C ALA A 36 4.01 -5.63 11.18
N PRO A 37 3.05 -4.85 11.73
CA PRO A 37 3.19 -3.41 11.90
C PRO A 37 4.43 -3.01 12.71
N HIS A 38 4.76 -3.74 13.77
CA HIS A 38 5.94 -3.45 14.59
C HIS A 38 7.25 -3.58 13.82
N GLN A 39 7.37 -4.58 12.94
CA GLN A 39 8.55 -4.76 12.09
C GLN A 39 8.67 -3.65 11.05
N VAL A 40 7.56 -3.19 10.50
CA VAL A 40 7.55 -2.07 9.56
C VAL A 40 7.99 -0.79 10.26
N ASN A 41 7.45 -0.49 11.44
CA ASN A 41 7.87 0.68 12.23
C ASN A 41 9.35 0.65 12.59
N GLU A 42 9.83 -0.48 13.10
CA GLU A 42 11.24 -0.66 13.42
C GLU A 42 12.13 -0.42 12.20
N TRP A 43 11.75 -0.99 11.05
CA TRP A 43 12.48 -0.79 9.81
C TRP A 43 12.55 0.69 9.41
N TYR A 44 11.43 1.43 9.50
CA TYR A 44 11.40 2.86 9.19
C TYR A 44 12.32 3.66 10.12
N LEU A 45 12.27 3.38 11.41
CA LEU A 45 13.13 4.05 12.40
C LEU A 45 14.62 3.80 12.16
N VAL A 46 14.97 2.61 11.68
CA VAL A 46 16.38 2.24 11.44
C VAL A 46 16.92 2.81 10.14
N VAL A 47 16.10 2.85 9.08
CA VAL A 47 16.63 3.18 7.72
C VAL A 47 16.52 4.64 7.34
N TYR A 48 15.63 5.42 7.97
CA TYR A 48 15.46 6.84 7.65
C TYR A 48 16.14 7.72 8.69
N ALA A 49 17.06 8.59 8.22
CA ALA A 49 17.82 9.48 9.09
C ALA A 49 16.95 10.52 9.82
N ASP A 50 15.79 10.85 9.28
CA ASP A 50 14.81 11.80 9.83
C ASP A 50 13.60 11.13 10.49
N ALA A 51 13.67 9.83 10.77
CA ALA A 51 12.59 9.10 11.42
C ALA A 51 12.62 9.30 12.94
N TYR A 52 11.45 9.57 13.50
CA TYR A 52 11.21 9.68 14.93
C TYR A 52 9.93 8.93 15.29
N GLU A 53 9.90 8.28 16.43
CA GLU A 53 8.76 7.46 16.86
C GLU A 53 7.44 8.24 16.90
N TRP A 54 7.47 9.48 17.38
CA TRP A 54 6.27 10.32 17.45
C TRP A 54 5.70 10.70 16.06
N VAL A 55 6.50 10.61 15.00
CA VAL A 55 6.07 10.79 13.62
C VAL A 55 5.61 9.45 13.02
N GLU A 56 6.34 8.37 13.30
CA GLU A 56 6.07 7.03 12.73
C GLU A 56 4.75 6.45 13.24
N LEU A 57 4.45 6.57 14.53
CA LEU A 57 3.22 6.02 15.09
C LEU A 57 1.95 6.52 14.39
N PRO A 58 1.71 7.84 14.23
CA PRO A 58 0.51 8.31 13.54
C PRO A 58 0.55 8.06 12.03
N ASN A 59 1.70 8.22 11.38
CA ASN A 59 1.78 8.16 9.93
C ASN A 59 1.91 6.73 9.38
N VAL A 60 2.69 5.89 10.02
CA VAL A 60 2.93 4.51 9.57
C VAL A 60 1.93 3.56 10.24
N SER A 61 1.94 3.44 11.57
CA SER A 61 1.03 2.52 12.25
C SER A 61 -0.43 2.90 12.11
N GLY A 62 -0.80 4.14 12.40
CA GLY A 62 -2.19 4.57 12.39
C GLY A 62 -2.73 4.76 10.98
N MET A 63 -2.06 5.57 10.17
CA MET A 63 -2.60 5.99 8.87
C MET A 63 -2.39 4.92 7.79
N VAL A 64 -1.15 4.51 7.54
CA VAL A 64 -0.84 3.60 6.42
C VAL A 64 -1.21 2.17 6.73
N LEU A 65 -0.72 1.63 7.84
CA LEU A 65 -0.93 0.22 8.20
C LEU A 65 -2.30 -0.04 8.84
N PHE A 66 -3.04 1.02 9.21
CA PHE A 66 -4.35 0.91 9.86
C PHE A 66 -4.32 0.01 11.11
N ALA A 67 -3.18 0.04 11.81
CA ALA A 67 -2.91 -0.88 12.91
C ALA A 67 -3.48 -0.40 14.26
N ASP A 68 -4.02 0.81 14.31
CA ASP A 68 -4.70 1.40 15.47
C ASP A 68 -6.21 1.09 15.52
N GLY A 69 -6.70 0.25 14.61
CA GLY A 69 -8.13 -0.09 14.52
C GLY A 69 -9.01 1.00 13.94
N GLY A 70 -8.42 2.01 13.29
CA GLY A 70 -9.17 3.09 12.64
C GLY A 70 -9.37 4.31 13.53
N TYR A 71 -8.55 4.49 14.53
CA TYR A 71 -8.58 5.67 15.40
C TYR A 71 -8.18 6.94 14.65
N LEU A 72 -7.09 6.90 13.90
CA LEU A 72 -6.58 8.03 13.12
C LEU A 72 -7.17 8.12 11.72
N ALA A 73 -7.33 7.00 11.04
CA ALA A 73 -7.80 6.95 9.67
C ALA A 73 -9.19 6.34 9.56
N SER A 74 -10.07 6.94 8.78
CA SER A 74 -11.44 6.45 8.56
C SER A 74 -11.51 5.20 7.66
N LYS A 75 -10.40 4.86 6.99
CA LYS A 75 -10.22 3.65 6.18
C LYS A 75 -8.72 3.37 6.01
N PRO A 76 -8.31 2.12 5.73
CA PRO A 76 -6.92 1.84 5.36
C PRO A 76 -6.52 2.57 4.07
N TYR A 77 -5.26 2.98 3.98
CA TYR A 77 -4.68 3.62 2.80
C TYR A 77 -4.27 2.62 1.73
N ALA A 78 -5.05 1.56 1.58
CA ALA A 78 -4.84 0.56 0.54
C ALA A 78 -5.06 1.15 -0.86
N ALA A 79 -4.10 0.95 -1.74
CA ALA A 79 -4.15 1.46 -3.11
C ALA A 79 -3.54 0.47 -4.11
N GLY A 80 -4.19 0.32 -5.26
CA GLY A 80 -3.66 -0.47 -6.38
C GLY A 80 -2.68 0.32 -7.25
N GLY A 81 -2.17 -0.32 -8.30
CA GLY A 81 -1.19 0.26 -9.22
C GLY A 81 -1.66 1.55 -9.93
N ALA A 82 -2.95 1.71 -10.15
CA ALA A 82 -3.51 2.92 -10.77
C ALA A 82 -3.22 4.19 -9.95
N TYR A 83 -3.27 4.10 -8.63
CA TYR A 83 -2.92 5.21 -7.77
C TYR A 83 -1.44 5.60 -7.91
N ILE A 84 -0.54 4.61 -7.85
CA ILE A 84 0.91 4.83 -7.99
C ILE A 84 1.24 5.44 -9.36
N ASN A 85 0.59 4.96 -10.41
CA ASN A 85 0.77 5.48 -11.77
C ASN A 85 0.33 6.96 -11.89
N ARG A 86 -0.71 7.36 -11.20
CA ARG A 86 -1.20 8.74 -11.19
C ARG A 86 -0.30 9.67 -10.37
N MET A 87 0.29 9.18 -9.30
CA MET A 87 1.09 9.98 -8.36
C MET A 87 2.59 10.01 -8.67
N SER A 88 3.02 9.27 -9.69
CA SER A 88 4.44 9.11 -10.01
C SER A 88 4.66 8.74 -11.48
N ASN A 89 5.93 8.75 -11.90
CA ASN A 89 6.36 8.30 -13.23
C ASN A 89 6.96 6.88 -13.25
N TYR A 90 6.94 6.15 -12.13
CA TYR A 90 7.57 4.83 -12.01
C TYR A 90 7.04 3.80 -13.01
N CYS A 91 5.76 3.89 -13.35
CA CYS A 91 5.09 2.91 -14.20
C CYS A 91 5.51 3.00 -15.67
N GLY A 92 6.00 4.16 -16.12
CA GLY A 92 6.47 4.37 -17.49
C GLY A 92 7.56 3.37 -17.91
N ASN A 93 8.52 3.13 -17.01
CA ASN A 93 9.65 2.21 -17.23
C ASN A 93 9.50 0.89 -16.46
N CYS A 94 8.28 0.52 -16.07
CA CYS A 94 8.02 -0.72 -15.34
C CYS A 94 7.70 -1.86 -16.31
N ARG A 95 8.26 -3.05 -16.05
CA ARG A 95 7.92 -4.26 -16.81
C ARG A 95 6.46 -4.68 -16.63
N TYR A 96 5.84 -4.32 -15.51
CA TYR A 96 4.44 -4.61 -15.20
C TYR A 96 3.54 -3.48 -15.73
N LYS A 97 2.37 -3.85 -16.25
CA LYS A 97 1.39 -2.91 -16.81
C LYS A 97 0.21 -2.72 -15.86
N VAL A 98 -0.02 -1.47 -15.47
CA VAL A 98 -1.12 -1.12 -14.54
C VAL A 98 -2.50 -1.37 -15.14
N ALA A 99 -2.65 -1.13 -16.45
CA ALA A 99 -3.91 -1.36 -17.16
C ALA A 99 -4.27 -2.85 -17.28
N LYS A 100 -3.28 -3.74 -17.17
CA LYS A 100 -3.50 -5.18 -17.24
C LYS A 100 -4.03 -5.67 -15.88
N LYS A 101 -5.24 -6.22 -15.85
CA LYS A 101 -5.90 -6.60 -14.61
C LYS A 101 -5.43 -7.95 -14.08
N THR A 102 -5.14 -8.91 -14.96
CA THR A 102 -4.81 -10.30 -14.61
C THR A 102 -3.75 -10.88 -15.54
N GLY A 103 -3.15 -11.99 -15.16
CA GLY A 103 -2.19 -12.72 -15.97
C GLY A 103 -0.76 -12.16 -15.91
N GLU A 104 0.12 -12.80 -16.65
CA GLU A 104 1.54 -12.44 -16.69
C GLU A 104 1.73 -10.98 -17.11
N GLY A 105 2.61 -10.26 -16.42
CA GLY A 105 2.90 -8.85 -16.67
C GLY A 105 1.86 -7.86 -16.11
N ALA A 106 0.81 -8.29 -15.41
CA ALA A 106 -0.06 -7.40 -14.66
C ALA A 106 0.64 -6.83 -13.43
N CYS A 107 0.28 -5.60 -13.04
CA CYS A 107 0.89 -4.96 -11.88
C CYS A 107 0.58 -5.71 -10.58
N PRO A 108 1.59 -6.16 -9.81
CA PRO A 108 1.36 -6.89 -8.56
C PRO A 108 0.54 -6.12 -7.53
N PHE A 109 0.61 -4.79 -7.49
CA PHE A 109 -0.23 -3.99 -6.61
C PHE A 109 -1.73 -4.16 -6.89
N ASN A 110 -2.14 -4.48 -8.11
CA ASN A 110 -3.53 -4.76 -8.42
C ASN A 110 -4.00 -6.06 -7.76
N TYR A 111 -3.18 -7.11 -7.78
CA TYR A 111 -3.49 -8.37 -7.09
C TYR A 111 -3.52 -8.21 -5.58
N LEU A 112 -2.46 -7.63 -5.03
CA LEU A 112 -2.33 -7.42 -3.59
C LEU A 112 -3.49 -6.59 -3.04
N TYR A 113 -3.95 -5.57 -3.79
CA TYR A 113 -5.08 -4.75 -3.39
C TYR A 113 -6.39 -5.56 -3.25
N TRP A 114 -6.73 -6.37 -4.24
CA TRP A 114 -7.93 -7.19 -4.19
C TRP A 114 -7.83 -8.31 -3.15
N ASP A 115 -6.67 -8.94 -3.06
CA ASP A 115 -6.38 -9.95 -2.03
C ASP A 115 -6.52 -9.36 -0.62
N PHE A 116 -5.99 -8.15 -0.38
CA PHE A 116 -6.16 -7.43 0.88
C PHE A 116 -7.64 -7.22 1.24
N LEU A 117 -8.45 -6.78 0.29
CA LEU A 117 -9.89 -6.58 0.51
C LEU A 117 -10.60 -7.90 0.83
N ILE A 118 -10.24 -8.98 0.14
CA ILE A 118 -10.82 -10.32 0.38
C ILE A 118 -10.46 -10.79 1.80
N ARG A 119 -9.19 -10.75 2.16
CA ARG A 119 -8.72 -11.22 3.48
C ARG A 119 -9.29 -10.43 4.66
N ASN A 120 -9.60 -9.17 4.45
CA ASN A 120 -10.11 -8.29 5.51
C ASN A 120 -11.62 -8.01 5.40
N ARG A 121 -12.36 -8.80 4.63
CA ARG A 121 -13.79 -8.56 4.40
C ARG A 121 -14.61 -8.50 5.69
N ASP A 122 -14.35 -9.41 6.63
CA ASP A 122 -15.09 -9.48 7.89
C ASP A 122 -14.89 -8.21 8.75
N ARG A 123 -13.73 -7.61 8.67
CA ARG A 123 -13.39 -6.41 9.44
C ARG A 123 -13.77 -5.11 8.73
N LEU A 124 -13.63 -5.07 7.43
CA LEU A 124 -13.73 -3.83 6.63
C LEU A 124 -15.00 -3.75 5.77
N GLY A 125 -15.73 -4.85 5.63
CA GLY A 125 -16.93 -4.91 4.77
C GLY A 125 -18.04 -3.93 5.19
N GLY A 126 -18.13 -3.61 6.48
CA GLY A 126 -19.05 -2.60 7.02
C GLY A 126 -18.56 -1.15 6.89
N ASN A 127 -17.35 -0.90 6.40
CA ASN A 127 -16.83 0.45 6.26
C ASN A 127 -17.47 1.16 5.06
N ALA A 128 -18.23 2.22 5.33
CA ALA A 128 -18.97 2.98 4.30
C ALA A 128 -18.04 3.52 3.18
N ARG A 129 -16.80 3.88 3.49
CA ARG A 129 -15.83 4.39 2.51
C ARG A 129 -15.26 3.33 1.59
N LEU A 130 -15.40 2.05 1.94
CA LEU A 130 -14.98 0.91 1.13
C LEU A 130 -16.15 0.22 0.42
N GLY A 131 -17.37 0.64 0.67
CA GLY A 131 -18.57 0.01 0.12
C GLY A 131 -18.58 -0.15 -1.39
N MET A 132 -18.11 0.86 -2.14
CA MET A 132 -18.00 0.77 -3.61
C MET A 132 -16.98 -0.28 -4.05
N MET A 133 -15.89 -0.45 -3.29
CA MET A 133 -14.85 -1.43 -3.63
C MET A 133 -15.36 -2.85 -3.38
N TYR A 134 -16.08 -3.09 -2.28
CA TYR A 134 -16.70 -4.39 -2.00
C TYR A 134 -17.80 -4.72 -3.00
N LYS A 135 -18.64 -3.76 -3.40
CA LYS A 135 -19.62 -3.96 -4.49
C LYS A 135 -18.97 -4.33 -5.82
N SER A 136 -17.76 -3.76 -6.10
CA SER A 136 -17.00 -4.12 -7.30
C SER A 136 -16.39 -5.51 -7.20
N LEU A 137 -15.92 -5.88 -6.02
CA LEU A 137 -15.39 -7.22 -5.73
C LEU A 137 -16.49 -8.30 -5.91
N ASP A 138 -17.69 -8.03 -5.40
CA ASP A 138 -18.83 -8.95 -5.52
C ASP A 138 -19.22 -9.19 -6.98
N ARG A 139 -19.21 -8.14 -7.80
CA ARG A 139 -19.46 -8.28 -9.25
C ARG A 139 -18.41 -9.14 -9.95
N MET A 140 -17.13 -8.96 -9.61
CA MET A 140 -16.06 -9.78 -10.18
C MET A 140 -16.15 -11.26 -9.78
N ALA A 141 -16.71 -11.56 -8.61
CA ALA A 141 -16.88 -12.93 -8.15
C ALA A 141 -18.02 -13.67 -8.89
N VAL A 142 -19.02 -12.94 -9.38
CA VAL A 142 -20.15 -13.50 -10.15
C VAL A 142 -19.78 -13.82 -11.60
N GLU A 143 -18.76 -13.13 -12.15
CA GLU A 143 -18.28 -13.34 -13.53
C GLU A 143 -17.28 -14.49 -13.69
N ARG A 144 -17.02 -15.28 -12.64
CA ARG A 144 -16.18 -16.48 -12.66
C ARG A 144 -17.03 -17.74 -12.55
#